data_85646e435883cdb1d7aa59f3f4b0d021
#
_entry.id   85646e435883cdb1d7aa59f3f4b0d021
#
_cell.length_a   1.000
_cell.length_b   1.000
_cell.length_c   1.000
_cell.angle_alpha   90.00
_cell.angle_beta   90.00
_cell.angle_gamma   90.00
#
_symmetry.space_group_name_H-M   'P 1'
#
loop_
_entity.id
_entity.type
_entity.pdbx_description
1 polymer ?
#
loop_
_entity_poly.entity_id
_entity_poly.type
_entity_poly.pdbx_seq_one_letter_code
_entity_poly.pdbx_strand_id
1 'polypeptide(L)'
;MANNKPVPADNRPAFGKGGKYNFPNARMQLIEEDDEKRAFVAKAIENNLVFFNAGIQDKVKSDEELCERLNWFFSQCAETQQIPNVEKMANAIGYHRNTLLDWESGANAGFSSSTKDIIKQAKQILASIDAELAQEGKIQPVVYLFRSKNFYGMRDQQDVVVTPNTNGLESADRATIEAKYKELPEV
;
A
#
# COMPACT_ATOMS: atom_id res chain seq x y z
N MET A 1 -30.40 -41.16 10.76
CA MET A 1 -30.81 -40.67 9.43
C MET A 1 -30.87 -39.14 9.51
N ALA A 2 -29.87 -38.47 9.00
CA ALA A 2 -29.79 -37.01 9.03
C ALA A 2 -30.76 -36.43 7.98
N ASN A 3 -31.69 -35.61 8.44
CA ASN A 3 -32.74 -34.99 7.64
C ASN A 3 -32.11 -33.82 6.84
N ASN A 4 -31.60 -34.09 5.64
CA ASN A 4 -31.09 -33.11 4.72
C ASN A 4 -32.26 -32.36 4.07
N LYS A 5 -32.83 -31.37 4.78
CA LYS A 5 -33.74 -30.43 4.12
C LYS A 5 -32.90 -29.55 3.18
N PRO A 6 -33.29 -29.38 1.91
CA PRO A 6 -32.61 -28.49 0.99
C PRO A 6 -32.70 -27.06 1.54
N VAL A 7 -31.56 -26.37 1.60
CA VAL A 7 -31.48 -24.94 1.94
C VAL A 7 -32.29 -24.16 0.89
N PRO A 8 -33.17 -23.20 1.33
CA PRO A 8 -33.93 -22.38 0.40
C PRO A 8 -33.02 -21.72 -0.63
N ALA A 9 -33.48 -21.59 -1.85
CA ALA A 9 -32.70 -21.08 -2.98
C ALA A 9 -32.13 -19.67 -2.75
N ASP A 10 -32.75 -18.88 -1.88
CA ASP A 10 -32.43 -17.48 -1.57
C ASP A 10 -31.17 -17.30 -0.73
N ASN A 11 -30.70 -18.36 -0.05
CA ASN A 11 -29.49 -18.32 0.78
C ASN A 11 -28.27 -19.02 0.15
N ARG A 12 -28.33 -19.41 -1.10
CA ARG A 12 -27.16 -19.95 -1.78
C ARG A 12 -26.32 -18.79 -2.29
N PRO A 13 -24.99 -18.80 -2.05
CA PRO A 13 -24.12 -17.86 -2.73
C PRO A 13 -24.35 -18.03 -4.23
N ALA A 14 -24.69 -16.95 -4.91
CA ALA A 14 -25.05 -16.95 -6.34
C ALA A 14 -23.80 -17.24 -7.19
N PHE A 15 -23.47 -18.53 -7.33
CA PHE A 15 -22.58 -18.99 -8.39
C PHE A 15 -23.42 -19.12 -9.66
N GLY A 16 -23.38 -18.10 -10.51
CA GLY A 16 -24.00 -18.16 -11.82
C GLY A 16 -23.34 -19.25 -12.68
N LYS A 17 -24.14 -19.96 -13.47
CA LYS A 17 -23.65 -20.83 -14.55
C LYS A 17 -22.74 -19.98 -15.46
N GLY A 18 -21.43 -20.16 -15.34
CA GLY A 18 -20.45 -19.43 -16.17
C GLY A 18 -19.36 -18.70 -15.40
N GLY A 19 -19.26 -18.89 -14.06
CA GLY A 19 -18.13 -18.36 -13.28
C GLY A 19 -18.04 -16.82 -13.19
N LYS A 20 -19.06 -16.10 -13.64
CA LYS A 20 -19.18 -14.66 -13.36
C LYS A 20 -19.74 -14.52 -11.95
N TYR A 21 -18.90 -14.07 -11.05
CA TYR A 21 -19.33 -13.59 -9.75
C TYR A 21 -20.29 -12.43 -9.98
N ASN A 22 -21.60 -12.70 -9.94
CA ASN A 22 -22.58 -11.66 -9.70
C ASN A 22 -22.47 -11.30 -8.21
N PHE A 23 -21.46 -10.51 -7.87
CA PHE A 23 -21.59 -9.64 -6.72
C PHE A 23 -22.49 -8.49 -7.21
N PRO A 24 -23.78 -8.48 -6.92
CA PRO A 24 -24.51 -7.24 -6.98
C PRO A 24 -23.65 -6.31 -6.15
N ASN A 25 -23.25 -5.17 -6.68
CA ASN A 25 -22.35 -4.21 -6.06
C ASN A 25 -22.60 -4.14 -4.56
N ALA A 26 -21.99 -5.08 -3.80
CA ALA A 26 -22.16 -5.15 -2.35
C ALA A 26 -21.78 -3.80 -1.72
N ARG A 27 -20.88 -3.07 -2.39
CA ARG A 27 -20.51 -1.71 -2.06
C ARG A 27 -21.64 -0.72 -2.32
N MET A 28 -22.39 -0.86 -3.40
CA MET A 28 -23.55 0.01 -3.69
C MET A 28 -24.74 -0.33 -2.80
N GLN A 29 -25.05 -1.61 -2.58
CA GLN A 29 -26.11 -2.02 -1.66
C GLN A 29 -25.84 -1.55 -0.22
N LEU A 30 -24.60 -1.67 0.26
CA LEU A 30 -24.21 -1.15 1.58
C LEU A 30 -24.34 0.39 1.69
N ILE A 31 -24.20 1.11 0.58
CA ILE A 31 -24.37 2.56 0.53
C ILE A 31 -25.87 2.94 0.45
N GLU A 32 -26.69 2.13 -0.19
CA GLU A 32 -28.13 2.41 -0.35
C GLU A 32 -28.95 2.14 0.91
N GLU A 33 -28.51 1.19 1.74
CA GLU A 33 -29.27 0.73 2.92
C GLU A 33 -28.88 1.43 4.22
N ASP A 34 -27.81 2.25 4.24
CA ASP A 34 -27.25 2.82 5.47
C ASP A 34 -26.93 4.33 5.29
N ASP A 35 -27.79 5.18 5.86
CA ASP A 35 -27.64 6.63 5.78
C ASP A 35 -26.34 7.13 6.45
N GLU A 36 -25.83 6.46 7.49
CA GLU A 36 -24.55 6.80 8.10
C GLU A 36 -23.38 6.55 7.15
N LYS A 37 -23.43 5.44 6.42
CA LYS A 37 -22.42 5.14 5.41
C LYS A 37 -22.48 6.10 4.24
N ARG A 38 -23.69 6.50 3.82
CA ARG A 38 -23.85 7.55 2.79
C ARG A 38 -23.24 8.86 3.24
N ALA A 39 -23.54 9.31 4.46
CA ALA A 39 -22.97 10.51 5.04
C ALA A 39 -21.45 10.44 5.15
N PHE A 40 -20.92 9.28 5.57
CA PHE A 40 -19.47 9.04 5.62
C PHE A 40 -18.82 9.14 4.24
N VAL A 41 -19.41 8.51 3.22
CA VAL A 41 -18.88 8.55 1.84
C VAL A 41 -18.94 9.97 1.28
N ALA A 42 -20.04 10.69 1.48
CA ALA A 42 -20.16 12.07 1.05
C ALA A 42 -19.09 12.96 1.69
N LYS A 43 -18.92 12.87 3.00
CA LYS A 43 -17.88 13.59 3.74
C LYS A 43 -16.47 13.21 3.28
N ALA A 44 -16.21 11.91 3.01
CA ALA A 44 -14.92 11.47 2.50
C ALA A 44 -14.62 12.04 1.11
N ILE A 45 -15.62 12.17 0.24
CA ILE A 45 -15.47 12.79 -1.08
C ILE A 45 -15.20 14.30 -0.92
N GLU A 46 -16.01 15.03 -0.17
CA GLU A 46 -15.84 16.47 0.10
C GLU A 46 -14.44 16.76 0.63
N ASN A 47 -14.01 16.00 1.61
CA ASN A 47 -12.70 16.11 2.24
C ASN A 47 -11.54 15.91 1.24
N ASN A 48 -11.67 14.99 0.29
CA ASN A 48 -10.64 14.77 -0.72
C ASN A 48 -10.67 15.84 -1.81
N LEU A 49 -11.87 16.37 -2.14
CA LEU A 49 -12.02 17.44 -3.11
C LEU A 49 -11.37 18.76 -2.65
N VAL A 50 -11.29 19.03 -1.35
CA VAL A 50 -10.57 20.21 -0.82
C VAL A 50 -9.11 20.20 -1.29
N PHE A 51 -8.41 19.10 -1.10
CA PHE A 51 -7.00 18.96 -1.51
C PHE A 51 -6.83 18.93 -3.02
N PHE A 52 -7.70 18.22 -3.72
CA PHE A 52 -7.69 18.15 -5.18
C PHE A 52 -7.88 19.54 -5.82
N ASN A 53 -8.88 20.30 -5.36
CA ASN A 53 -9.14 21.62 -5.89
C ASN A 53 -8.01 22.61 -5.59
N ALA A 54 -7.43 22.57 -4.38
CA ALA A 54 -6.29 23.40 -4.04
C ALA A 54 -5.08 23.15 -4.98
N GLY A 55 -4.78 21.89 -5.25
CA GLY A 55 -3.66 21.54 -6.13
C GLY A 55 -3.90 21.85 -7.61
N ILE A 56 -5.15 21.77 -8.08
CA ILE A 56 -5.47 22.13 -9.47
C ILE A 56 -5.48 23.63 -9.68
N GLN A 57 -6.05 24.39 -8.73
CA GLN A 57 -6.16 25.84 -8.85
C GLN A 57 -4.82 26.54 -8.73
N ASP A 58 -3.96 26.04 -7.87
CA ASP A 58 -2.68 26.65 -7.56
C ASP A 58 -1.62 25.57 -7.30
N LYS A 59 -1.04 25.08 -8.38
CA LYS A 59 0.01 24.08 -8.37
C LYS A 59 1.31 24.70 -7.86
N VAL A 60 1.93 24.06 -6.88
CA VAL A 60 3.22 24.46 -6.28
C VAL A 60 4.34 24.55 -7.33
N LYS A 61 5.18 25.59 -7.28
CA LYS A 61 6.21 25.87 -8.27
C LYS A 61 7.59 26.12 -7.67
N SER A 62 7.71 26.19 -6.35
CA SER A 62 8.98 26.38 -5.65
C SER A 62 9.02 25.57 -4.35
N ASP A 63 10.19 25.44 -3.73
CA ASP A 63 10.36 24.78 -2.43
C ASP A 63 9.69 25.56 -1.30
N GLU A 64 9.65 26.89 -1.36
CA GLU A 64 8.96 27.74 -0.41
C GLU A 64 7.45 27.48 -0.46
N GLU A 65 6.85 27.54 -1.65
CA GLU A 65 5.44 27.22 -1.86
C GLU A 65 5.13 25.77 -1.45
N LEU A 66 6.06 24.83 -1.68
CA LEU A 66 5.93 23.45 -1.25
C LEU A 66 5.83 23.34 0.28
N CYS A 67 6.72 24.00 1.01
CA CYS A 67 6.69 24.03 2.48
C CYS A 67 5.40 24.65 3.02
N GLU A 68 4.98 25.79 2.47
CA GLU A 68 3.73 26.46 2.85
C GLU A 68 2.52 25.56 2.60
N ARG A 69 2.47 24.91 1.43
CA ARG A 69 1.38 24.03 1.07
C ARG A 69 1.34 22.76 1.91
N LEU A 70 2.48 22.18 2.27
CA LEU A 70 2.56 21.03 3.18
C LEU A 70 2.10 21.41 4.60
N ASN A 71 2.48 22.56 5.11
CA ASN A 71 2.00 23.05 6.39
C ASN A 71 0.49 23.26 6.37
N TRP A 72 -0.04 23.89 5.34
CA TRP A 72 -1.49 24.02 5.14
C TRP A 72 -2.19 22.66 5.07
N PHE A 73 -1.64 21.70 4.33
CA PHE A 73 -2.18 20.34 4.21
C PHE A 73 -2.31 19.65 5.57
N PHE A 74 -1.26 19.66 6.39
CA PHE A 74 -1.30 19.07 7.72
C PHE A 74 -2.28 19.80 8.65
N SER A 75 -2.30 21.13 8.62
CA SER A 75 -3.26 21.94 9.38
C SER A 75 -4.71 21.62 9.00
N GLN A 76 -5.00 21.54 7.69
CA GLN A 76 -6.32 21.14 7.21
C GLN A 76 -6.72 19.73 7.65
N CYS A 77 -5.79 18.78 7.63
CA CYS A 77 -6.06 17.43 8.15
C CYS A 77 -6.40 17.47 9.65
N ALA A 78 -5.69 18.27 10.45
CA ALA A 78 -5.94 18.41 11.87
C ALA A 78 -7.29 19.08 12.15
N GLU A 79 -7.61 20.19 11.50
CA GLU A 79 -8.86 20.94 11.66
C GLU A 79 -10.09 20.12 11.28
N THR A 80 -9.98 19.34 10.19
CA THR A 80 -11.08 18.51 9.69
C THR A 80 -11.09 17.09 10.24
N GLN A 81 -10.15 16.78 11.16
CA GLN A 81 -10.00 15.46 11.80
C GLN A 81 -9.83 14.33 10.78
N GLN A 82 -9.09 14.59 9.72
CA GLN A 82 -8.81 13.62 8.67
C GLN A 82 -7.45 12.98 8.88
N ILE A 83 -7.37 11.68 8.65
CA ILE A 83 -6.08 10.98 8.59
C ILE A 83 -5.34 11.41 7.31
N PRO A 84 -4.16 12.04 7.44
CA PRO A 84 -3.36 12.41 6.28
C PRO A 84 -2.80 11.16 5.59
N ASN A 85 -2.59 11.25 4.27
CA ASN A 85 -1.92 10.20 3.50
C ASN A 85 -1.20 10.79 2.30
N VAL A 86 -0.38 9.96 1.64
CA VAL A 86 0.47 10.38 0.52
C VAL A 86 -0.36 10.86 -0.67
N GLU A 87 -1.51 10.24 -0.94
CA GLU A 87 -2.38 10.62 -2.04
C GLU A 87 -3.01 12.00 -1.83
N LYS A 88 -3.51 12.27 -0.61
CA LYS A 88 -4.04 13.60 -0.25
C LYS A 88 -2.96 14.67 -0.31
N MET A 89 -1.76 14.35 0.17
CA MET A 89 -0.60 15.24 0.11
C MET A 89 -0.24 15.58 -1.35
N ALA A 90 -0.17 14.56 -2.21
CA ALA A 90 0.10 14.74 -3.63
C ALA A 90 -0.95 15.65 -4.31
N ASN A 91 -2.24 15.39 -4.03
CA ASN A 91 -3.32 16.23 -4.52
C ASN A 91 -3.21 17.67 -4.01
N ALA A 92 -2.90 17.88 -2.73
CA ALA A 92 -2.80 19.21 -2.13
C ALA A 92 -1.71 20.08 -2.79
N ILE A 93 -0.58 19.49 -3.17
CA ILE A 93 0.53 20.19 -3.85
C ILE A 93 0.35 20.28 -5.37
N GLY A 94 -0.66 19.59 -5.94
CA GLY A 94 -0.98 19.64 -7.37
C GLY A 94 -0.14 18.71 -8.24
N TYR A 95 0.41 17.64 -7.67
CA TYR A 95 1.22 16.67 -8.39
C TYR A 95 0.70 15.24 -8.23
N HIS A 96 1.05 14.38 -9.17
CA HIS A 96 0.76 12.96 -9.06
C HIS A 96 1.72 12.29 -8.07
N ARG A 97 1.25 11.26 -7.36
CA ARG A 97 2.06 10.49 -6.41
C ARG A 97 3.41 10.02 -7.00
N ASN A 98 3.43 9.60 -8.25
CA ASN A 98 4.66 9.16 -8.91
C ASN A 98 5.70 10.28 -9.02
N THR A 99 5.26 11.52 -9.24
CA THR A 99 6.17 12.68 -9.23
C THR A 99 6.85 12.86 -7.88
N LEU A 100 6.12 12.65 -6.78
CA LEU A 100 6.72 12.70 -5.44
C LEU A 100 7.76 11.59 -5.25
N LEU A 101 7.51 10.39 -5.77
CA LEU A 101 8.47 9.28 -5.74
C LEU A 101 9.71 9.59 -6.58
N ASP A 102 9.54 10.23 -7.74
CA ASP A 102 10.66 10.64 -8.60
C ASP A 102 11.52 11.70 -7.89
N TRP A 103 10.90 12.67 -7.20
CA TRP A 103 11.62 13.65 -6.39
C TRP A 103 12.35 13.01 -5.22
N GLU A 104 11.70 12.11 -4.48
CA GLU A 104 12.26 11.40 -3.33
C GLU A 104 13.45 10.52 -3.72
N SER A 105 13.36 9.81 -4.85
CA SER A 105 14.44 8.96 -5.35
C SER A 105 15.59 9.74 -5.97
N GLY A 106 15.33 10.99 -6.37
CA GLY A 106 16.27 11.82 -7.14
C GLY A 106 16.25 11.52 -8.64
N ALA A 107 15.27 10.76 -9.13
CA ALA A 107 15.06 10.56 -10.57
C ALA A 107 14.66 11.88 -11.27
N ASN A 108 14.05 12.80 -10.51
CA ASN A 108 13.77 14.16 -10.90
C ASN A 108 14.18 15.10 -9.74
N ALA A 109 14.91 16.18 -10.06
CA ALA A 109 15.40 17.13 -9.06
C ALA A 109 14.28 17.95 -8.37
N GLY A 110 13.07 17.96 -8.94
CA GLY A 110 12.00 18.84 -8.45
C GLY A 110 12.28 20.30 -8.76
N PHE A 111 12.11 21.18 -7.77
CA PHE A 111 12.37 22.63 -7.92
C PHE A 111 13.83 22.94 -7.62
N SER A 112 14.43 22.25 -6.64
CA SER A 112 15.83 22.39 -6.27
C SER A 112 16.38 21.07 -5.67
N SER A 113 17.64 21.09 -5.25
CA SER A 113 18.24 19.98 -4.49
C SER A 113 17.55 19.71 -3.15
N SER A 114 16.86 20.70 -2.57
CA SER A 114 16.16 20.60 -1.29
C SER A 114 14.79 19.93 -1.40
N THR A 115 14.15 19.96 -2.59
CA THR A 115 12.82 19.36 -2.81
C THR A 115 12.74 17.92 -2.32
N LYS A 116 13.80 17.15 -2.59
CA LYS A 116 13.91 15.74 -2.15
C LYS A 116 13.81 15.60 -0.64
N ASP A 117 14.52 16.43 0.10
CA ASP A 117 14.57 16.34 1.56
C ASP A 117 13.26 16.83 2.19
N ILE A 118 12.63 17.85 1.61
CA ILE A 118 11.30 18.33 2.01
C ILE A 118 10.27 17.21 1.89
N ILE A 119 10.24 16.52 0.76
CA ILE A 119 9.29 15.40 0.53
C ILE A 119 9.56 14.25 1.50
N LYS A 120 10.83 13.89 1.75
CA LYS A 120 11.19 12.86 2.72
C LYS A 120 10.73 13.21 4.13
N GLN A 121 10.94 14.45 4.57
CA GLN A 121 10.50 14.93 5.88
C GLN A 121 8.97 14.90 5.99
N ALA A 122 8.24 15.34 4.97
CA ALA A 122 6.79 15.26 4.96
C ALA A 122 6.28 13.80 5.05
N LYS A 123 6.91 12.88 4.34
CA LYS A 123 6.59 11.43 4.44
C LYS A 123 6.95 10.85 5.81
N GLN A 124 8.01 11.32 6.45
CA GLN A 124 8.37 10.91 7.81
C GLN A 124 7.31 11.34 8.83
N ILE A 125 6.73 12.54 8.68
CA ILE A 125 5.59 12.99 9.48
C ILE A 125 4.39 12.05 9.29
N LEU A 126 4.05 11.70 8.04
CA LEU A 126 2.98 10.74 7.75
C LEU A 126 3.25 9.38 8.40
N ALA A 127 4.47 8.88 8.32
CA ALA A 127 4.86 7.61 8.93
C ALA A 127 4.74 7.63 10.45
N SER A 128 5.11 8.74 11.11
CA SER A 128 4.96 8.93 12.55
C SER A 128 3.48 8.92 12.96
N ILE A 129 2.64 9.67 12.27
CA ILE A 129 1.19 9.70 12.51
C ILE A 129 0.57 8.30 12.35
N ASP A 130 0.93 7.57 11.29
CA ASP A 130 0.43 6.21 11.08
C ASP A 130 0.88 5.25 12.18
N ALA A 131 2.12 5.38 12.68
CA ALA A 131 2.63 4.58 13.79
C ALA A 131 1.88 4.86 15.09
N GLU A 132 1.63 6.12 15.41
CA GLU A 132 0.84 6.53 16.59
C GLU A 132 -0.60 6.01 16.50
N LEU A 133 -1.26 6.17 15.35
CA LEU A 133 -2.60 5.66 15.12
C LEU A 133 -2.67 4.13 15.23
N ALA A 134 -1.62 3.43 14.80
CA ALA A 134 -1.55 1.97 14.93
C ALA A 134 -1.36 1.53 16.39
N GLN A 135 -0.52 2.23 17.16
CA GLN A 135 -0.32 1.99 18.59
C GLN A 135 -1.61 2.21 19.39
N GLU A 136 -2.38 3.24 19.05
CA GLU A 136 -3.66 3.56 19.67
C GLU A 136 -4.84 2.70 19.14
N GLY A 137 -4.58 1.76 18.23
CA GLY A 137 -5.62 0.91 17.63
C GLY A 137 -6.64 1.67 16.76
N LYS A 138 -6.29 2.89 16.30
CA LYS A 138 -7.15 3.74 15.47
C LYS A 138 -7.08 3.39 13.99
N ILE A 139 -6.08 2.64 13.57
CA ILE A 139 -5.95 2.09 12.23
C ILE A 139 -5.66 0.59 12.31
N GLN A 140 -6.19 -0.17 11.37
CA GLN A 140 -5.98 -1.62 11.34
C GLN A 140 -4.50 -1.93 11.09
N PRO A 141 -3.89 -2.90 11.81
CA PRO A 141 -2.48 -3.25 11.65
C PRO A 141 -2.09 -3.62 10.21
N VAL A 142 -2.98 -4.29 9.48
CA VAL A 142 -2.74 -4.66 8.08
C VAL A 142 -2.64 -3.42 7.17
N VAL A 143 -3.43 -2.38 7.44
CA VAL A 143 -3.38 -1.10 6.71
C VAL A 143 -2.07 -0.37 7.02
N TYR A 144 -1.67 -0.35 8.30
CA TYR A 144 -0.39 0.22 8.71
C TYR A 144 0.80 -0.48 8.03
N LEU A 145 0.84 -1.82 8.05
CA LEU A 145 1.89 -2.59 7.40
C LEU A 145 1.93 -2.34 5.88
N PHE A 146 0.76 -2.30 5.23
CA PHE A 146 0.68 -2.00 3.80
C PHE A 146 1.24 -0.61 3.49
N ARG A 147 0.85 0.42 4.24
CA ARG A 147 1.33 1.80 4.05
C ARG A 147 2.82 1.93 4.32
N SER A 148 3.31 1.29 5.39
CA SER A 148 4.72 1.30 5.78
C SER A 148 5.63 0.72 4.69
N LYS A 149 5.23 -0.38 4.07
CA LYS A 149 6.01 -1.02 3.00
C LYS A 149 5.93 -0.26 1.67
N ASN A 150 4.75 0.25 1.32
CA ASN A 150 4.55 0.86 0.00
C ASN A 150 4.91 2.35 -0.06
N PHE A 151 4.84 3.06 1.08
CA PHE A 151 5.03 4.52 1.08
C PHE A 151 6.23 4.99 1.88
N TYR A 152 6.62 4.25 2.93
CA TYR A 152 7.66 4.70 3.86
C TYR A 152 8.96 3.89 3.75
N GLY A 153 9.04 2.96 2.80
CA GLY A 153 10.25 2.21 2.51
C GLY A 153 10.63 1.16 3.56
N MET A 154 9.73 0.83 4.49
CA MET A 154 9.97 -0.24 5.46
C MET A 154 10.01 -1.59 4.75
N ARG A 155 11.01 -2.39 5.07
CA ARG A 155 11.21 -3.74 4.50
C ARG A 155 11.20 -4.77 5.62
N ASP A 156 10.65 -5.94 5.34
CA ASP A 156 10.86 -7.09 6.22
C ASP A 156 12.34 -7.50 6.10
N GLN A 157 13.07 -7.45 7.21
CA GLN A 157 14.40 -8.06 7.26
C GLN A 157 14.18 -9.57 7.41
N GLN A 158 14.39 -10.30 6.33
CA GLN A 158 14.56 -11.74 6.39
C GLN A 158 16.06 -12.00 6.33
N ASP A 159 16.63 -12.42 7.45
CA ASP A 159 17.97 -13.00 7.46
C ASP A 159 17.87 -14.38 6.78
N VAL A 160 18.10 -14.40 5.47
CA VAL A 160 18.26 -15.66 4.75
C VAL A 160 19.62 -16.20 5.16
N VAL A 161 19.64 -17.08 6.15
CA VAL A 161 20.82 -17.89 6.45
C VAL A 161 20.97 -18.86 5.29
N VAL A 162 21.77 -18.46 4.29
CA VAL A 162 22.21 -19.39 3.24
C VAL A 162 23.16 -20.39 3.90
N THR A 163 22.60 -21.50 4.37
CA THR A 163 23.45 -22.66 4.74
C THR A 163 23.99 -23.20 3.43
N PRO A 164 25.31 -23.16 3.21
CA PRO A 164 25.89 -23.80 2.01
C PRO A 164 25.44 -25.25 2.02
N ASN A 165 24.81 -25.69 0.94
CA ASN A 165 24.44 -27.08 0.79
C ASN A 165 25.73 -27.88 0.58
N THR A 166 26.29 -28.35 1.68
CA THR A 166 27.46 -29.25 1.67
C THR A 166 27.02 -30.66 1.29
N ASN A 167 26.12 -30.79 0.32
CA ASN A 167 25.98 -32.08 -0.36
C ASN A 167 27.27 -32.33 -1.07
N GLY A 168 27.99 -33.36 -0.59
CA GLY A 168 29.35 -33.72 -0.98
C GLY A 168 29.62 -34.07 -2.45
N LEU A 169 28.77 -33.57 -3.36
CA LEU A 169 28.98 -33.65 -4.80
C LEU A 169 29.96 -32.58 -5.34
N GLU A 170 30.12 -31.44 -4.62
CA GLU A 170 31.09 -30.42 -5.04
C GLU A 170 32.52 -30.72 -4.61
N SER A 171 32.75 -31.66 -3.65
CA SER A 171 34.08 -32.10 -3.20
C SER A 171 34.46 -33.47 -3.74
N ALA A 172 33.59 -34.13 -4.50
CA ALA A 172 33.97 -35.40 -5.11
C ALA A 172 34.90 -35.12 -6.29
N ASP A 173 36.18 -35.39 -6.08
CA ASP A 173 37.18 -35.34 -7.14
C ASP A 173 36.69 -36.18 -8.33
N ARG A 174 36.90 -35.67 -9.55
CA ARG A 174 36.54 -36.33 -10.81
C ARG A 174 36.94 -37.81 -10.86
N ALA A 175 38.07 -38.14 -10.26
CA ALA A 175 38.57 -39.53 -10.11
C ALA A 175 37.62 -40.42 -9.29
N THR A 176 36.99 -39.88 -8.24
CA THR A 176 36.07 -40.61 -7.37
C THR A 176 34.73 -40.86 -8.08
N ILE A 177 34.30 -39.95 -8.90
CA ILE A 177 33.08 -40.09 -9.71
C ILE A 177 33.31 -41.14 -10.81
N GLU A 178 34.42 -41.05 -11.52
CA GLU A 178 34.81 -42.04 -12.58
C GLU A 178 35.00 -43.45 -12.01
N ALA A 179 35.53 -43.61 -10.81
CA ALA A 179 35.64 -44.90 -10.15
C ALA A 179 34.29 -45.54 -9.84
N LYS A 180 33.33 -44.76 -9.35
CA LYS A 180 31.97 -45.23 -9.09
C LYS A 180 31.21 -45.62 -10.36
N TYR A 181 31.43 -44.95 -11.48
CA TYR A 181 30.80 -45.33 -12.75
C TYR A 181 31.37 -46.60 -13.36
N LYS A 182 32.62 -46.95 -13.05
CA LYS A 182 33.24 -48.21 -13.51
C LYS A 182 32.77 -49.47 -12.74
N GLU A 183 32.18 -49.29 -11.57
CA GLU A 183 31.63 -50.38 -10.76
C GLU A 183 30.17 -50.73 -11.10
N LEU A 184 29.52 -49.98 -12.00
CA LEU A 184 28.17 -50.28 -12.42
C LEU A 184 28.19 -51.47 -13.40
N PRO A 185 27.38 -52.53 -13.17
CA PRO A 185 27.31 -53.67 -14.10
C PRO A 185 26.76 -53.20 -15.43
N GLU A 186 27.43 -53.64 -16.50
CA GLU A 186 26.94 -53.43 -17.87
C GLU A 186 25.59 -54.17 -18.03
N VAL A 187 24.55 -53.39 -18.44
CA VAL A 187 23.19 -53.91 -18.70
C VAL A 187 23.12 -54.43 -20.09
#